data_86dde7d1edcb45540683873976726bc7
#
_entry.id   86dde7d1edcb45540683873976726bc7
#
_cell.length_a   1.000
_cell.length_b   1.000
_cell.length_c   1.000
_cell.angle_alpha   90.00
_cell.angle_beta   90.00
_cell.angle_gamma   90.00
#
_symmetry.space_group_name_H-M   'P 1'
#
loop_
_entity.id
_entity.type
_entity.pdbx_description
1 polymer ?
#
loop_
_entity_poly.entity_id
_entity_poly.type
_entity_poly.pdbx_seq_one_letter_code
_entity_poly.pdbx_strand_id
1 'polypeptide(L)'
;MTFSHHEQTPRPEHPFAETIRILGKGKKGSRPLTQDEAYKAMHMILTEQVQPVQLGAFLMLMRVKEETPEELAGFVQAARDTFNLDQNQSPVDLDWSSYAGKRRHLPWFLLSALLLADHGIRVFMHGSEGHTAGRIYTQDVLRYLGLKPAASIADAVQQLNQHQFSYLSLEHFCPKLDEIIELRPLLGLRSPVHTLVRLLNPFNAAYSIQGIFHPSYRPVHQQAAALLNQPHMSVLKGEGGETERNPDMECLVQSVHNGELIDENWPALFSHRHVKPEQLDPQLLAQIWQGSQTDDFAEASIIGTAAIALKLLGKAESQEQAQQLATEYWQSRNKLKFGQQH
;
A
#
# COMPACT_ATOMS: atom_id res chain seq x y z
N MET A 1 25.62 -59.13 20.32
CA MET A 1 24.90 -58.41 19.25
C MET A 1 25.54 -57.05 19.12
N THR A 2 26.38 -56.82 18.14
CA THR A 2 27.06 -55.57 17.86
C THR A 2 26.13 -54.73 17.00
N PHE A 3 25.62 -53.62 17.57
CA PHE A 3 24.88 -52.62 16.79
C PHE A 3 25.88 -51.88 15.90
N SER A 4 25.81 -52.09 14.58
CA SER A 4 26.53 -51.28 13.61
C SER A 4 25.88 -49.90 13.57
N HIS A 5 26.54 -48.86 14.14
CA HIS A 5 26.20 -47.47 13.86
C HIS A 5 26.48 -47.20 12.37
N HIS A 6 25.42 -47.18 11.55
CA HIS A 6 25.53 -46.56 10.23
C HIS A 6 25.80 -45.04 10.51
N GLU A 7 27.02 -44.60 10.27
CA GLU A 7 27.34 -43.21 10.14
C GLU A 7 26.52 -42.65 8.97
N GLN A 8 25.36 -42.11 9.29
CA GLN A 8 24.60 -41.30 8.33
C GLN A 8 25.36 -40.00 8.15
N THR A 9 25.97 -39.79 6.98
CA THR A 9 26.48 -38.50 6.57
C THR A 9 25.36 -37.46 6.73
N PRO A 10 25.56 -36.39 7.51
CA PRO A 10 24.54 -35.38 7.71
C PRO A 10 24.12 -34.84 6.35
N ARG A 11 22.83 -34.86 6.05
CA ARG A 11 22.32 -34.18 4.84
C ARG A 11 22.65 -32.70 4.96
N PRO A 12 23.21 -32.08 3.90
CA PRO A 12 23.50 -30.65 3.94
C PRO A 12 22.23 -29.88 4.28
N GLU A 13 22.32 -28.97 5.22
CA GLU A 13 21.20 -28.14 5.65
C GLU A 13 20.84 -27.17 4.53
N HIS A 14 19.54 -26.97 4.30
CA HIS A 14 19.06 -26.02 3.31
C HIS A 14 19.42 -24.58 3.71
N PRO A 15 19.93 -23.72 2.80
CA PRO A 15 20.38 -22.35 3.15
C PRO A 15 19.32 -21.52 3.89
N PHE A 16 18.06 -21.67 3.57
CA PHE A 16 16.94 -20.96 4.22
C PHE A 16 16.67 -21.42 5.66
N ALA A 17 17.21 -22.57 6.09
CA ALA A 17 17.00 -23.07 7.46
C ALA A 17 17.62 -22.15 8.52
N GLU A 18 18.66 -21.41 8.19
CA GLU A 18 19.25 -20.41 9.09
C GLU A 18 18.25 -19.29 9.40
N THR A 19 17.54 -18.77 8.39
CA THR A 19 16.48 -17.75 8.57
C THR A 19 15.40 -18.26 9.53
N ILE A 20 14.92 -19.48 9.33
CA ILE A 20 13.93 -20.10 10.24
C ILE A 20 14.49 -20.22 11.67
N ARG A 21 15.78 -20.61 11.81
CA ARG A 21 16.41 -20.74 13.12
C ARG A 21 16.54 -19.40 13.85
N ILE A 22 16.92 -18.34 13.14
CA ILE A 22 17.02 -16.97 13.72
C ILE A 22 15.65 -16.55 14.27
N LEU A 23 14.60 -16.73 13.51
CA LEU A 23 13.25 -16.32 13.87
C LEU A 23 12.59 -17.25 14.91
N GLY A 24 12.92 -18.54 14.88
CA GLY A 24 12.19 -19.59 15.60
C GLY A 24 12.91 -20.22 16.80
N LYS A 25 14.10 -19.74 17.21
CA LYS A 25 14.94 -20.38 18.26
C LYS A 25 14.34 -20.29 19.69
N GLY A 26 13.08 -19.84 19.81
CA GLY A 26 12.37 -19.71 21.08
C GLY A 26 12.59 -18.34 21.74
N LYS A 27 11.84 -18.06 22.81
CA LYS A 27 11.71 -16.72 23.42
C LYS A 27 13.03 -16.03 23.80
N LYS A 28 14.08 -16.79 24.12
CA LYS A 28 15.37 -16.25 24.56
C LYS A 28 16.43 -16.24 23.47
N GLY A 29 16.19 -16.93 22.35
CA GLY A 29 17.18 -17.10 21.29
C GLY A 29 16.76 -16.54 19.94
N SER A 30 15.49 -16.24 19.75
CA SER A 30 15.00 -15.60 18.54
C SER A 30 15.31 -14.10 18.54
N ARG A 31 15.57 -13.56 17.38
CA ARG A 31 15.76 -12.13 17.15
C ARG A 31 15.16 -11.71 15.81
N PRO A 32 14.93 -10.42 15.58
CA PRO A 32 14.67 -9.89 14.25
C PRO A 32 15.81 -10.20 13.28
N LEU A 33 15.49 -10.25 12.00
CA LEU A 33 16.49 -10.26 10.93
C LEU A 33 17.10 -8.87 10.80
N THR A 34 18.37 -8.80 10.46
CA THR A 34 18.96 -7.56 9.95
C THR A 34 18.37 -7.26 8.57
N GLN A 35 18.54 -6.04 8.07
CA GLN A 35 18.09 -5.66 6.72
C GLN A 35 18.67 -6.59 5.65
N ASP A 36 19.96 -6.93 5.73
CA ASP A 36 20.62 -7.84 4.78
C ASP A 36 20.10 -9.28 4.87
N GLU A 37 19.83 -9.78 6.10
CA GLU A 37 19.24 -11.11 6.30
C GLU A 37 17.81 -11.16 5.75
N ALA A 38 17.03 -10.10 5.98
CA ALA A 38 15.67 -9.95 5.45
C ALA A 38 15.68 -9.87 3.91
N TYR A 39 16.58 -9.08 3.34
CA TYR A 39 16.79 -9.02 1.89
C TYR A 39 17.07 -10.41 1.30
N LYS A 40 18.07 -11.14 1.84
CA LYS A 40 18.44 -12.49 1.38
C LYS A 40 17.26 -13.46 1.49
N ALA A 41 16.54 -13.43 2.62
CA ALA A 41 15.40 -14.31 2.84
C ALA A 41 14.30 -14.06 1.78
N MET A 42 13.93 -12.81 1.56
CA MET A 42 12.89 -12.47 0.58
C MET A 42 13.38 -12.73 -0.85
N HIS A 43 14.63 -12.43 -1.16
CA HIS A 43 15.22 -12.77 -2.47
C HIS A 43 15.14 -14.27 -2.77
N MET A 44 15.48 -15.15 -1.82
CA MET A 44 15.33 -16.59 -1.97
C MET A 44 13.87 -17.01 -2.18
N ILE A 45 12.92 -16.33 -1.50
CA ILE A 45 11.48 -16.60 -1.69
C ILE A 45 11.05 -16.20 -3.11
N LEU A 46 11.39 -15.01 -3.55
CA LEU A 46 11.00 -14.47 -4.86
C LEU A 46 11.64 -15.20 -6.03
N THR A 47 12.82 -15.78 -5.82
CA THR A 47 13.54 -16.61 -6.81
C THR A 47 13.27 -18.11 -6.66
N GLU A 48 12.23 -18.48 -5.92
CA GLU A 48 11.72 -19.87 -5.75
C GLU A 48 12.76 -20.88 -5.19
N GLN A 49 13.72 -20.38 -4.42
CA GLN A 49 14.74 -21.22 -3.77
C GLN A 49 14.26 -21.79 -2.42
N VAL A 50 13.04 -21.48 -2.00
CA VAL A 50 12.51 -21.85 -0.68
C VAL A 50 11.45 -22.93 -0.83
N GLN A 51 11.51 -23.98 0.01
CA GLN A 51 10.51 -25.04 0.02
C GLN A 51 9.17 -24.53 0.61
N PRO A 52 8.00 -25.03 0.14
CA PRO A 52 6.70 -24.58 0.65
C PRO A 52 6.56 -24.66 2.18
N VAL A 53 7.11 -25.70 2.82
CA VAL A 53 7.10 -25.86 4.29
C VAL A 53 7.92 -24.77 4.98
N GLN A 54 9.03 -24.35 4.37
CA GLN A 54 9.88 -23.26 4.90
C GLN A 54 9.19 -21.90 4.71
N LEU A 55 8.55 -21.68 3.56
CA LEU A 55 7.76 -20.46 3.33
C LEU A 55 6.66 -20.33 4.37
N GLY A 56 5.84 -21.37 4.59
CA GLY A 56 4.79 -21.34 5.61
C GLY A 56 5.32 -21.05 7.02
N ALA A 57 6.42 -21.73 7.41
CA ALA A 57 7.06 -21.47 8.70
C ALA A 57 7.57 -20.03 8.84
N PHE A 58 8.24 -19.50 7.81
CA PHE A 58 8.73 -18.12 7.77
C PHE A 58 7.59 -17.11 7.94
N LEU A 59 6.53 -17.24 7.13
CA LEU A 59 5.39 -16.32 7.17
C LEU A 59 4.71 -16.30 8.54
N MET A 60 4.57 -17.45 9.21
CA MET A 60 3.94 -17.53 10.52
C MET A 60 4.85 -17.04 11.66
N LEU A 61 6.15 -17.31 11.61
CA LEU A 61 7.12 -16.77 12.57
C LEU A 61 7.16 -15.23 12.48
N MET A 62 7.23 -14.69 11.27
CA MET A 62 7.17 -13.24 11.06
C MET A 62 5.83 -12.64 11.53
N ARG A 63 4.71 -13.31 11.27
CA ARG A 63 3.38 -12.83 11.71
C ARG A 63 3.27 -12.74 13.23
N VAL A 64 3.84 -13.70 13.96
CA VAL A 64 3.80 -13.73 15.44
C VAL A 64 4.77 -12.71 16.05
N LYS A 65 5.93 -12.52 15.42
CA LYS A 65 6.96 -11.59 15.87
C LYS A 65 6.62 -10.13 15.55
N GLU A 66 5.89 -9.89 14.48
CA GLU A 66 5.71 -8.62 13.78
C GLU A 66 7.03 -8.10 13.13
N GLU A 67 6.91 -7.32 12.08
CA GLU A 67 8.05 -6.83 11.30
C GLU A 67 8.71 -5.62 11.97
N THR A 68 10.04 -5.55 11.91
CA THR A 68 10.79 -4.34 12.22
C THR A 68 10.96 -3.47 10.95
N PRO A 69 11.34 -2.18 11.10
CA PRO A 69 11.65 -1.33 9.94
C PRO A 69 12.76 -1.91 9.04
N GLU A 70 13.79 -2.50 9.63
CA GLU A 70 14.92 -3.10 8.91
C GLU A 70 14.48 -4.33 8.12
N GLU A 71 13.68 -5.21 8.73
CA GLU A 71 13.13 -6.36 8.04
C GLU A 71 12.25 -5.95 6.87
N LEU A 72 11.37 -4.96 7.10
CA LEU A 72 10.48 -4.46 6.08
C LEU A 72 11.26 -3.81 4.93
N ALA A 73 12.29 -3.01 5.23
CA ALA A 73 13.15 -2.42 4.21
C ALA A 73 13.90 -3.48 3.40
N GLY A 74 14.44 -4.50 4.04
CA GLY A 74 15.12 -5.61 3.34
C GLY A 74 14.17 -6.40 2.42
N PHE A 75 12.96 -6.69 2.87
CA PHE A 75 11.95 -7.37 2.05
C PHE A 75 11.54 -6.55 0.83
N VAL A 76 11.30 -5.25 1.03
CA VAL A 76 10.92 -4.34 -0.06
C VAL A 76 12.05 -4.18 -1.07
N GLN A 77 13.30 -4.04 -0.61
CA GLN A 77 14.45 -3.94 -1.50
C GLN A 77 14.58 -5.19 -2.39
N ALA A 78 14.49 -6.39 -1.80
CA ALA A 78 14.52 -7.63 -2.56
C ALA A 78 13.40 -7.72 -3.59
N ALA A 79 12.19 -7.24 -3.26
CA ALA A 79 11.09 -7.20 -4.21
C ALA A 79 11.34 -6.21 -5.36
N ARG A 80 11.82 -5.00 -5.04
CA ARG A 80 12.14 -3.97 -6.05
C ARG A 80 13.20 -4.43 -7.03
N ASP A 81 14.18 -5.21 -6.58
CA ASP A 81 15.26 -5.75 -7.44
C ASP A 81 14.74 -6.79 -8.46
N THR A 82 13.52 -7.32 -8.27
CA THR A 82 12.88 -8.19 -9.27
C THR A 82 12.12 -7.41 -10.35
N PHE A 83 11.91 -6.10 -10.17
CA PHE A 83 11.20 -5.29 -11.16
C PHE A 83 12.12 -4.95 -12.34
N ASN A 84 11.75 -5.40 -13.54
CA ASN A 84 12.44 -5.05 -14.79
C ASN A 84 11.99 -3.67 -15.29
N LEU A 85 12.14 -2.64 -14.46
CA LEU A 85 11.74 -1.27 -14.78
C LEU A 85 12.95 -0.37 -14.89
N ASP A 86 12.92 0.55 -15.87
CA ASP A 86 13.92 1.62 -15.96
C ASP A 86 13.68 2.60 -14.81
N GLN A 87 14.58 2.57 -13.82
CA GLN A 87 14.49 3.39 -12.60
C GLN A 87 15.04 4.81 -12.79
N ASN A 88 15.58 5.15 -13.96
CA ASN A 88 16.24 6.44 -14.17
C ASN A 88 15.27 7.60 -14.40
N GLN A 89 14.05 7.33 -14.88
CA GLN A 89 13.01 8.35 -15.05
C GLN A 89 11.65 7.77 -14.69
N SER A 90 11.13 8.18 -13.55
CA SER A 90 9.78 7.80 -13.14
C SER A 90 8.73 8.58 -13.97
N PRO A 91 7.80 7.89 -14.64
CA PRO A 91 6.66 8.55 -15.27
C PRO A 91 5.58 8.97 -14.24
N VAL A 92 5.83 8.78 -12.93
CA VAL A 92 4.88 8.90 -11.83
C VAL A 92 5.29 10.04 -10.92
N ASP A 93 4.34 10.92 -10.61
CA ASP A 93 4.55 12.00 -9.63
C ASP A 93 4.20 11.50 -8.21
N LEU A 94 3.18 10.65 -8.08
CA LEU A 94 2.74 10.09 -6.79
C LEU A 94 2.43 8.60 -6.90
N ASP A 95 3.12 7.80 -6.12
CA ASP A 95 2.82 6.38 -5.90
C ASP A 95 1.77 6.22 -4.79
N TRP A 96 0.76 5.39 -5.02
CA TRP A 96 -0.38 5.21 -4.11
C TRP A 96 -0.72 3.73 -3.94
N SER A 97 -0.47 3.19 -2.77
CA SER A 97 -0.78 1.79 -2.47
C SER A 97 -2.23 1.58 -2.01
N SER A 98 -2.91 0.53 -2.53
CA SER A 98 -4.29 0.16 -2.18
C SER A 98 -4.46 -1.36 -2.10
N TYR A 99 -4.26 -1.94 -0.92
CA TYR A 99 -4.23 -3.40 -0.69
C TYR A 99 -5.24 -3.91 0.34
N ALA A 100 -6.08 -3.07 0.88
CA ALA A 100 -6.90 -3.46 2.02
C ALA A 100 -8.39 -3.62 1.72
N GLY A 101 -8.89 -2.82 0.80
CA GLY A 101 -10.31 -2.70 0.51
C GLY A 101 -11.12 -2.07 1.65
N LYS A 102 -12.23 -1.48 1.32
CA LYS A 102 -13.16 -0.77 2.23
C LYS A 102 -14.33 -1.67 2.61
N ARG A 103 -14.86 -1.49 3.84
CA ARG A 103 -16.01 -2.29 4.32
C ARG A 103 -17.16 -1.42 4.83
N ARG A 104 -16.87 -0.25 5.36
CA ARG A 104 -17.85 0.58 6.07
C ARG A 104 -18.27 1.81 5.27
N HIS A 105 -17.40 2.24 4.35
CA HIS A 105 -17.60 3.35 3.43
C HIS A 105 -17.09 2.94 2.06
N LEU A 106 -17.53 3.63 1.02
CA LEU A 106 -16.95 3.52 -0.30
C LEU A 106 -15.49 4.01 -0.31
N PRO A 107 -14.68 3.62 -1.29
CA PRO A 107 -13.28 4.04 -1.39
C PRO A 107 -13.17 5.48 -1.92
N TRP A 108 -13.49 6.45 -1.07
CA TRP A 108 -13.45 7.88 -1.42
C TRP A 108 -12.05 8.35 -1.80
N PHE A 109 -11.00 7.71 -1.26
CA PHE A 109 -9.61 7.97 -1.64
C PHE A 109 -9.36 7.81 -3.15
N LEU A 110 -10.13 6.97 -3.84
CA LEU A 110 -10.02 6.84 -5.29
C LEU A 110 -10.39 8.16 -5.98
N LEU A 111 -11.44 8.83 -5.51
CA LEU A 111 -11.79 10.15 -6.02
C LEU A 111 -10.75 11.21 -5.65
N SER A 112 -10.05 11.07 -4.53
CA SER A 112 -8.89 11.93 -4.20
C SER A 112 -7.76 11.75 -5.21
N ALA A 113 -7.40 10.51 -5.54
CA ALA A 113 -6.38 10.21 -6.56
C ALA A 113 -6.77 10.76 -7.94
N LEU A 114 -8.04 10.58 -8.33
CA LEU A 114 -8.57 11.12 -9.60
C LEU A 114 -8.64 12.65 -9.60
N LEU A 115 -8.89 13.27 -8.45
CA LEU A 115 -8.85 14.73 -8.32
C LEU A 115 -7.46 15.29 -8.59
N LEU A 116 -6.43 14.65 -8.04
CA LEU A 116 -5.04 14.99 -8.33
C LEU A 116 -4.70 14.81 -9.82
N ALA A 117 -5.15 13.69 -10.40
CA ALA A 117 -4.96 13.38 -11.83
C ALA A 117 -5.69 14.37 -12.74
N ASP A 118 -6.88 14.85 -12.35
CA ASP A 118 -7.61 15.88 -13.11
C ASP A 118 -6.86 17.22 -13.17
N HIS A 119 -6.02 17.48 -12.17
CA HIS A 119 -5.17 18.67 -12.08
C HIS A 119 -3.71 18.42 -12.50
N GLY A 120 -3.48 17.37 -13.31
CA GLY A 120 -2.21 17.13 -14.00
C GLY A 120 -1.13 16.43 -13.17
N ILE A 121 -1.45 15.89 -11.99
CA ILE A 121 -0.52 15.08 -11.18
C ILE A 121 -0.64 13.61 -11.62
N ARG A 122 0.46 13.00 -12.06
CA ARG A 122 0.46 11.61 -12.50
C ARG A 122 0.46 10.67 -11.30
N VAL A 123 -0.71 10.09 -11.01
CA VAL A 123 -0.92 9.17 -9.89
C VAL A 123 -0.90 7.73 -10.39
N PHE A 124 0.06 6.96 -9.92
CA PHE A 124 0.09 5.52 -10.12
C PHE A 124 -0.43 4.82 -8.87
N MET A 125 -1.54 4.13 -9.03
CA MET A 125 -2.11 3.32 -7.97
C MET A 125 -1.86 1.84 -8.23
N HIS A 126 -1.47 1.12 -7.19
CA HIS A 126 -1.27 -0.33 -7.26
C HIS A 126 -1.92 -1.04 -6.09
N GLY A 127 -2.34 -2.28 -6.32
CA GLY A 127 -3.09 -3.04 -5.32
C GLY A 127 -3.16 -4.52 -5.63
N SER A 128 -4.00 -5.23 -4.90
CA SER A 128 -4.35 -6.63 -5.16
C SER A 128 -5.84 -6.76 -5.38
N GLU A 129 -6.25 -7.85 -5.98
CA GLU A 129 -7.64 -8.27 -6.02
C GLU A 129 -8.18 -8.65 -4.64
N GLY A 130 -9.45 -8.97 -4.57
CA GLY A 130 -10.20 -9.15 -3.35
C GLY A 130 -9.84 -10.37 -2.51
N HIS A 131 -8.76 -10.32 -1.74
CA HIS A 131 -8.33 -11.38 -0.81
C HIS A 131 -9.11 -11.43 0.53
N THR A 132 -10.08 -10.55 0.75
CA THR A 132 -10.91 -10.51 1.98
C THR A 132 -12.37 -10.34 1.64
N ALA A 133 -13.19 -11.33 1.92
CA ALA A 133 -14.62 -11.29 1.68
C ALA A 133 -15.33 -10.08 2.35
N GLY A 134 -16.33 -9.52 1.67
CA GLY A 134 -17.14 -8.41 2.17
C GLY A 134 -16.42 -7.05 2.19
N ARG A 135 -15.37 -6.90 1.39
CA ARG A 135 -14.69 -5.62 1.14
C ARG A 135 -14.82 -5.20 -0.32
N ILE A 136 -14.81 -3.91 -0.55
CA ILE A 136 -14.79 -3.28 -1.88
C ILE A 136 -13.35 -2.85 -2.14
N TYR A 137 -12.74 -3.41 -3.17
CA TYR A 137 -11.38 -3.08 -3.61
C TYR A 137 -11.41 -2.04 -4.72
N THR A 138 -10.30 -1.35 -4.92
CA THR A 138 -10.17 -0.31 -5.95
C THR A 138 -10.52 -0.86 -7.33
N GLN A 139 -10.02 -2.02 -7.70
CA GLN A 139 -10.29 -2.66 -8.99
C GLN A 139 -11.78 -2.89 -9.23
N ASP A 140 -12.54 -3.27 -8.19
CA ASP A 140 -13.98 -3.57 -8.30
C ASP A 140 -14.81 -2.35 -8.72
N VAL A 141 -14.32 -1.15 -8.38
CA VAL A 141 -15.09 0.10 -8.56
C VAL A 141 -14.62 0.97 -9.71
N LEU A 142 -13.46 0.70 -10.32
CA LEU A 142 -12.95 1.49 -11.45
C LEU A 142 -13.94 1.59 -12.60
N ARG A 143 -14.66 0.51 -12.92
CA ARG A 143 -15.66 0.47 -14.00
C ARG A 143 -16.80 1.49 -13.82
N TYR A 144 -17.18 1.80 -12.58
CA TYR A 144 -18.22 2.79 -12.29
C TYR A 144 -17.78 4.23 -12.58
N LEU A 145 -16.47 4.41 -12.76
CA LEU A 145 -15.83 5.67 -13.10
C LEU A 145 -15.38 5.72 -14.58
N GLY A 146 -15.77 4.69 -15.39
CA GLY A 146 -15.35 4.59 -16.78
C GLY A 146 -13.86 4.25 -16.95
N LEU A 147 -13.22 3.69 -15.92
CA LEU A 147 -11.81 3.35 -15.91
C LEU A 147 -11.60 1.83 -15.99
N LYS A 148 -10.48 1.43 -16.58
CA LYS A 148 -10.03 0.04 -16.63
C LYS A 148 -8.69 -0.09 -15.91
N PRO A 149 -8.46 -1.17 -15.13
CA PRO A 149 -7.13 -1.51 -14.67
C PRO A 149 -6.17 -1.67 -15.85
N ALA A 150 -4.92 -1.28 -15.66
CA ALA A 150 -3.87 -1.57 -16.63
C ALA A 150 -3.59 -3.08 -16.67
N ALA A 151 -3.32 -3.61 -17.85
CA ALA A 151 -3.01 -5.02 -18.06
C ALA A 151 -1.51 -5.32 -17.98
N SER A 152 -0.66 -4.30 -17.93
CA SER A 152 0.80 -4.40 -17.86
C SER A 152 1.43 -3.08 -17.44
N ILE A 153 2.71 -3.09 -17.12
CA ILE A 153 3.51 -1.89 -16.87
C ILE A 153 3.47 -0.92 -18.08
N ALA A 154 3.58 -1.44 -19.29
CA ALA A 154 3.54 -0.62 -20.50
C ALA A 154 2.17 0.06 -20.68
N ASP A 155 1.09 -0.67 -20.43
CA ASP A 155 -0.27 -0.12 -20.44
C ASP A 155 -0.44 0.94 -19.33
N ALA A 156 0.09 0.69 -18.13
CA ALA A 156 0.06 1.67 -17.04
C ALA A 156 0.76 2.99 -17.43
N VAL A 157 1.92 2.93 -18.07
CA VAL A 157 2.62 4.11 -18.57
C VAL A 157 1.79 4.84 -19.64
N GLN A 158 1.15 4.10 -20.54
CA GLN A 158 0.26 4.70 -21.53
C GLN A 158 -0.93 5.42 -20.88
N GLN A 159 -1.59 4.79 -19.90
CA GLN A 159 -2.71 5.39 -19.16
C GLN A 159 -2.27 6.64 -18.38
N LEU A 160 -1.10 6.62 -17.73
CA LEU A 160 -0.53 7.78 -17.03
C LEU A 160 -0.31 8.97 -18.01
N ASN A 161 0.17 8.71 -19.22
CA ASN A 161 0.37 9.75 -20.23
C ASN A 161 -0.94 10.32 -20.78
N GLN A 162 -1.99 9.51 -20.86
CA GLN A 162 -3.29 9.91 -21.42
C GLN A 162 -4.22 10.53 -20.38
N HIS A 163 -4.24 9.99 -19.16
CA HIS A 163 -5.26 10.28 -18.14
C HIS A 163 -4.67 10.81 -16.83
N GLN A 164 -3.33 10.83 -16.68
CA GLN A 164 -2.59 11.13 -15.45
C GLN A 164 -2.94 10.17 -14.29
N PHE A 165 -3.64 9.09 -14.56
CA PHE A 165 -4.00 8.06 -13.59
C PHE A 165 -3.85 6.67 -14.22
N SER A 166 -3.32 5.74 -13.43
CA SER A 166 -3.37 4.31 -13.75
C SER A 166 -3.48 3.48 -12.48
N TYR A 167 -4.16 2.35 -12.57
CA TYR A 167 -4.18 1.30 -11.56
C TYR A 167 -3.66 0.00 -12.16
N LEU A 168 -2.71 -0.64 -11.47
CA LEU A 168 -2.15 -1.94 -11.85
C LEU A 168 -2.22 -2.91 -10.68
N SER A 169 -2.75 -4.12 -10.90
CA SER A 169 -2.76 -5.18 -9.91
C SER A 169 -1.36 -5.75 -9.69
N LEU A 170 -1.08 -6.18 -8.44
CA LEU A 170 0.20 -6.76 -8.00
C LEU A 170 0.64 -7.95 -8.85
N GLU A 171 -0.30 -8.78 -9.30
CA GLU A 171 -0.05 -9.95 -10.15
C GLU A 171 0.71 -9.61 -11.44
N HIS A 172 0.52 -8.39 -11.97
CA HIS A 172 1.13 -7.96 -13.23
C HIS A 172 2.56 -7.43 -13.12
N PHE A 173 3.05 -7.16 -11.90
CA PHE A 173 4.41 -6.67 -11.70
C PHE A 173 5.21 -7.41 -10.63
N CYS A 174 4.54 -8.14 -9.73
CA CYS A 174 5.18 -9.00 -8.74
C CYS A 174 4.30 -10.22 -8.40
N PRO A 175 4.09 -11.15 -9.36
CA PRO A 175 3.15 -12.27 -9.22
C PRO A 175 3.46 -13.14 -8.00
N LYS A 176 4.74 -13.30 -7.63
CA LYS A 176 5.11 -14.13 -6.46
C LYS A 176 4.62 -13.56 -5.13
N LEU A 177 4.61 -12.22 -4.97
CA LEU A 177 4.02 -11.61 -3.77
C LEU A 177 2.51 -11.73 -3.77
N ASP A 178 1.87 -11.66 -4.94
CA ASP A 178 0.44 -11.87 -5.09
C ASP A 178 0.04 -13.30 -4.70
N GLU A 179 0.74 -14.33 -5.21
CA GLU A 179 0.57 -15.72 -4.78
C GLU A 179 0.66 -15.89 -3.25
N ILE A 180 1.59 -15.18 -2.60
CA ILE A 180 1.75 -15.25 -1.13
C ILE A 180 0.59 -14.57 -0.40
N ILE A 181 0.03 -13.48 -0.94
CA ILE A 181 -1.19 -12.85 -0.39
C ILE A 181 -2.35 -13.85 -0.43
N GLU A 182 -2.49 -14.59 -1.51
CA GLU A 182 -3.54 -15.59 -1.72
C GLU A 182 -3.39 -16.86 -0.84
N LEU A 183 -2.25 -17.04 -0.15
CA LEU A 183 -2.12 -18.09 0.88
C LEU A 183 -2.95 -17.84 2.13
N ARG A 184 -3.56 -16.66 2.29
CA ARG A 184 -4.34 -16.30 3.47
C ARG A 184 -5.44 -17.31 3.85
N PRO A 185 -6.24 -17.89 2.94
CA PRO A 185 -7.22 -18.92 3.28
C PRO A 185 -6.60 -20.19 3.85
N LEU A 186 -5.39 -20.55 3.40
CA LEU A 186 -4.64 -21.72 3.88
C LEU A 186 -3.99 -21.43 5.25
N LEU A 187 -3.43 -20.25 5.44
CA LEU A 187 -2.73 -19.86 6.66
C LEU A 187 -3.68 -19.39 7.77
N GLY A 188 -4.91 -19.00 7.42
CA GLY A 188 -5.89 -18.43 8.33
C GLY A 188 -5.58 -17.00 8.80
N LEU A 189 -4.42 -16.46 8.47
CA LEU A 189 -3.90 -15.17 8.93
C LEU A 189 -3.28 -14.39 7.75
N ARG A 190 -3.20 -13.07 7.93
CA ARG A 190 -2.40 -12.21 7.05
C ARG A 190 -0.91 -12.44 7.30
N SER A 191 -0.12 -12.43 6.25
CA SER A 191 1.34 -12.55 6.28
C SER A 191 2.01 -11.17 6.23
N PRO A 192 3.33 -11.05 6.49
CA PRO A 192 4.10 -9.82 6.35
C PRO A 192 4.04 -9.21 4.95
N VAL A 193 3.71 -10.02 3.92
CA VAL A 193 3.55 -9.53 2.55
C VAL A 193 2.46 -8.46 2.46
N HIS A 194 1.38 -8.58 3.23
CA HIS A 194 0.34 -7.54 3.29
C HIS A 194 0.83 -6.19 3.83
N THR A 195 1.96 -6.17 4.53
CA THR A 195 2.63 -4.96 5.02
C THR A 195 3.59 -4.40 3.96
N LEU A 196 4.51 -5.24 3.47
CA LEU A 196 5.58 -4.81 2.57
C LEU A 196 5.07 -4.28 1.22
N VAL A 197 3.98 -4.84 0.66
CA VAL A 197 3.48 -4.43 -0.67
C VAL A 197 3.08 -2.94 -0.73
N ARG A 198 2.81 -2.31 0.41
CA ARG A 198 2.49 -0.88 0.47
C ARG A 198 3.70 0.02 0.21
N LEU A 199 4.91 -0.51 0.36
CA LEU A 199 6.18 0.21 0.20
C LEU A 199 6.86 -0.07 -1.14
N LEU A 200 6.22 -0.83 -2.04
CA LEU A 200 6.86 -1.30 -3.27
C LEU A 200 7.29 -0.16 -4.19
N ASN A 201 6.43 0.86 -4.37
CA ASN A 201 6.71 2.01 -5.24
C ASN A 201 7.44 1.57 -6.54
N PRO A 202 6.78 0.79 -7.41
CA PRO A 202 7.46 0.08 -8.50
C PRO A 202 8.10 1.02 -9.54
N PHE A 203 7.57 2.21 -9.72
CA PHE A 203 8.16 3.21 -10.62
C PHE A 203 9.20 4.12 -9.95
N ASN A 204 9.60 3.83 -8.71
CA ASN A 204 10.54 4.66 -7.94
C ASN A 204 10.15 6.16 -7.95
N ALA A 205 8.85 6.43 -7.77
CA ALA A 205 8.35 7.79 -7.66
C ALA A 205 8.98 8.51 -6.46
N ALA A 206 9.31 9.79 -6.63
CA ALA A 206 9.89 10.58 -5.53
C ALA A 206 8.91 10.73 -4.35
N TYR A 207 7.61 10.67 -4.61
CA TYR A 207 6.55 10.79 -3.60
C TYR A 207 5.72 9.52 -3.53
N SER A 208 5.45 9.04 -2.31
CA SER A 208 4.55 7.91 -2.08
C SER A 208 3.62 8.16 -0.91
N ILE A 209 2.39 7.64 -0.99
CA ILE A 209 1.40 7.77 0.09
C ILE A 209 0.81 6.41 0.43
N GLN A 210 0.68 6.13 1.73
CA GLN A 210 0.32 4.80 2.22
C GLN A 210 -0.73 4.86 3.32
N GLY A 211 -1.60 3.86 3.34
CA GLY A 211 -2.56 3.64 4.42
C GLY A 211 -2.19 2.42 5.27
N ILE A 212 -2.39 2.53 6.59
CA ILE A 212 -2.27 1.39 7.51
C ILE A 212 -3.53 1.25 8.37
N PHE A 213 -3.78 0.06 8.88
CA PHE A 213 -4.91 -0.20 9.76
C PHE A 213 -4.56 -0.04 11.24
N HIS A 214 -3.49 -0.66 11.69
CA HIS A 214 -3.03 -0.61 13.08
C HIS A 214 -2.07 0.56 13.29
N PRO A 215 -2.35 1.49 14.21
CA PRO A 215 -1.51 2.68 14.44
C PRO A 215 -0.04 2.38 14.75
N SER A 216 0.25 1.24 15.38
CA SER A 216 1.62 0.80 15.69
C SER A 216 2.51 0.60 14.46
N TYR A 217 1.91 0.36 13.28
CA TYR A 217 2.65 0.18 12.04
C TYR A 217 3.04 1.49 11.35
N ARG A 218 2.50 2.65 11.75
CA ARG A 218 2.91 3.93 11.15
C ARG A 218 4.40 4.20 11.29
N PRO A 219 4.99 4.19 12.53
CA PRO A 219 6.42 4.42 12.66
C PRO A 219 7.27 3.34 11.96
N VAL A 220 6.79 2.10 11.87
CA VAL A 220 7.49 1.03 11.14
C VAL A 220 7.58 1.35 9.65
N HIS A 221 6.48 1.79 9.02
CA HIS A 221 6.45 2.21 7.62
C HIS A 221 7.30 3.46 7.39
N GLN A 222 7.19 4.45 8.27
CA GLN A 222 7.97 5.69 8.19
C GLN A 222 9.48 5.41 8.23
N GLN A 223 9.94 4.62 9.21
CA GLN A 223 11.36 4.27 9.35
C GLN A 223 11.84 3.36 8.21
N ALA A 224 11.03 2.40 7.77
CA ALA A 224 11.36 1.55 6.63
C ALA A 224 11.52 2.37 5.34
N ALA A 225 10.66 3.37 5.11
CA ALA A 225 10.80 4.27 3.97
C ALA A 225 12.10 5.09 4.03
N ALA A 226 12.50 5.57 5.21
CA ALA A 226 13.78 6.25 5.40
C ALA A 226 14.96 5.32 5.10
N LEU A 227 14.94 4.06 5.59
CA LEU A 227 15.95 3.04 5.29
C LEU A 227 16.03 2.69 3.80
N LEU A 228 14.92 2.79 3.09
CA LEU A 228 14.84 2.59 1.63
C LEU A 228 15.27 3.84 0.83
N ASN A 229 15.70 4.91 1.49
CA ASN A 229 16.01 6.20 0.89
C ASN A 229 14.85 6.76 0.05
N GLN A 230 13.60 6.50 0.45
CA GLN A 230 12.43 7.12 -0.17
C GLN A 230 12.47 8.63 0.09
N PRO A 231 12.55 9.51 -0.94
CA PRO A 231 12.73 10.93 -0.72
C PRO A 231 11.56 11.55 0.07
N HIS A 232 10.33 11.24 -0.34
CA HIS A 232 9.13 11.74 0.29
C HIS A 232 8.09 10.64 0.43
N MET A 233 7.60 10.42 1.63
CA MET A 233 6.53 9.47 1.90
C MET A 233 5.65 9.96 3.03
N SER A 234 4.34 9.72 2.93
CA SER A 234 3.41 9.91 4.05
C SER A 234 2.64 8.63 4.32
N VAL A 235 2.51 8.29 5.60
CA VAL A 235 1.68 7.18 6.07
C VAL A 235 0.65 7.66 7.07
N LEU A 236 -0.60 7.25 6.86
CA LEU A 236 -1.71 7.57 7.74
C LEU A 236 -2.54 6.33 8.07
N LYS A 237 -3.31 6.41 9.16
CA LYS A 237 -4.29 5.38 9.49
C LYS A 237 -5.57 5.63 8.71
N GLY A 238 -5.99 4.64 7.92
CA GLY A 238 -7.27 4.65 7.24
C GLY A 238 -8.14 3.44 7.54
N GLU A 239 -9.41 3.51 7.18
CA GLU A 239 -10.32 2.38 7.32
C GLU A 239 -9.83 1.21 6.47
N GLY A 240 -9.81 0.03 7.09
CA GLY A 240 -9.28 -1.18 6.46
C GLY A 240 -7.76 -1.17 6.30
N GLY A 241 -7.12 -0.02 6.32
CA GLY A 241 -5.72 0.21 5.98
C GLY A 241 -5.56 0.86 4.60
N GLU A 242 -6.62 1.44 4.05
CA GLU A 242 -6.56 2.27 2.85
C GLU A 242 -6.11 3.68 3.17
N THR A 243 -5.53 4.34 2.18
CA THR A 243 -4.99 5.71 2.29
C THR A 243 -6.14 6.72 2.19
N GLU A 244 -6.89 6.85 3.27
CA GLU A 244 -8.04 7.74 3.33
C GLU A 244 -8.14 8.41 4.69
N ARG A 245 -8.23 9.73 4.69
CA ARG A 245 -8.52 10.52 5.89
C ARG A 245 -9.98 10.34 6.28
N ASN A 246 -10.22 9.98 7.55
CA ASN A 246 -11.55 10.05 8.11
C ASN A 246 -11.82 11.49 8.59
N PRO A 247 -12.79 12.21 8.02
CA PRO A 247 -13.03 13.61 8.34
C PRO A 247 -13.59 13.84 9.76
N ASP A 248 -14.17 12.80 10.37
CA ASP A 248 -14.77 12.86 11.72
C ASP A 248 -13.74 12.72 12.85
N MET A 249 -12.48 12.53 12.52
CA MET A 249 -11.43 12.24 13.49
C MET A 249 -10.15 12.98 13.16
N GLU A 250 -9.39 13.26 14.21
CA GLU A 250 -7.99 13.65 14.08
C GLU A 250 -7.19 12.56 13.34
N CYS A 251 -6.29 12.99 12.46
CA CYS A 251 -5.47 12.11 11.65
C CYS A 251 -3.99 12.45 11.86
N LEU A 252 -3.25 11.58 12.56
CA LEU A 252 -1.80 11.69 12.60
C LEU A 252 -1.22 11.17 11.29
N VAL A 253 -0.49 12.01 10.58
CA VAL A 253 0.29 11.69 9.38
C VAL A 253 1.76 11.67 9.77
N GLN A 254 2.43 10.56 9.52
CA GLN A 254 3.87 10.41 9.72
C GLN A 254 4.56 10.38 8.36
N SER A 255 5.55 11.24 8.18
CA SER A 255 6.16 11.48 6.86
C SER A 255 7.68 11.34 6.92
N VAL A 256 8.27 11.07 5.75
CA VAL A 256 9.70 11.18 5.48
C VAL A 256 9.89 12.28 4.45
N HIS A 257 10.83 13.18 4.71
CA HIS A 257 11.28 14.19 3.76
C HIS A 257 12.80 14.19 3.72
N ASN A 258 13.38 13.62 2.66
CA ASN A 258 14.83 13.50 2.48
C ASN A 258 15.56 12.92 3.71
N GLY A 259 14.99 11.87 4.31
CA GLY A 259 15.51 11.20 5.50
C GLY A 259 15.08 11.79 6.83
N GLU A 260 14.48 12.97 6.86
CA GLU A 260 13.91 13.56 8.07
C GLU A 260 12.52 12.95 8.35
N LEU A 261 12.29 12.55 9.60
CA LEU A 261 11.02 11.99 10.07
C LEU A 261 10.17 13.10 10.68
N ILE A 262 8.98 13.30 10.14
CA ILE A 262 8.06 14.39 10.52
C ILE A 262 6.71 13.79 10.88
N ASP A 263 6.16 14.22 12.02
CA ASP A 263 4.85 13.83 12.51
C ASP A 263 3.93 15.05 12.56
N GLU A 264 2.76 14.96 11.93
CA GLU A 264 1.78 16.06 11.88
C GLU A 264 0.39 15.57 12.24
N ASN A 265 -0.26 16.27 13.16
CA ASN A 265 -1.67 16.08 13.48
C ASN A 265 -2.54 16.94 12.58
N TRP A 266 -3.46 16.30 11.84
CA TRP A 266 -4.49 16.94 11.06
C TRP A 266 -5.80 16.93 11.85
N PRO A 267 -6.40 18.09 12.19
CA PRO A 267 -7.58 18.14 13.03
C PRO A 267 -8.79 17.48 12.35
N ALA A 268 -9.77 17.04 13.13
CA ALA A 268 -11.05 16.61 12.58
C ALA A 268 -11.71 17.75 11.79
N LEU A 269 -12.37 17.41 10.67
CA LEU A 269 -13.09 18.40 9.85
C LEU A 269 -14.51 18.64 10.36
N PHE A 270 -15.05 17.70 11.14
CA PHE A 270 -16.37 17.78 11.75
C PHE A 270 -16.29 17.63 13.27
N SER A 271 -17.18 18.31 13.97
CA SER A 271 -17.33 18.20 15.43
C SER A 271 -18.16 16.98 15.88
N HIS A 272 -18.76 16.28 14.94
CA HIS A 272 -19.61 15.11 15.18
C HIS A 272 -19.18 13.95 14.28
N ARG A 273 -19.70 12.74 14.57
CA ARG A 273 -19.46 11.56 13.73
C ARG A 273 -20.65 11.30 12.82
N HIS A 274 -20.37 11.04 11.57
CA HIS A 274 -21.39 10.64 10.60
C HIS A 274 -21.86 9.20 10.85
N VAL A 275 -23.13 8.96 10.58
CA VAL A 275 -23.69 7.60 10.58
C VAL A 275 -23.17 6.86 9.36
N LYS A 276 -22.74 5.63 9.58
CA LYS A 276 -22.30 4.77 8.47
C LYS A 276 -23.47 4.40 7.56
N PRO A 277 -23.26 4.39 6.25
CA PRO A 277 -24.29 3.93 5.31
C PRO A 277 -24.63 2.46 5.59
N GLU A 278 -25.91 2.11 5.48
CA GLU A 278 -26.36 0.73 5.63
C GLU A 278 -25.96 -0.14 4.43
N GLN A 279 -25.91 0.46 3.26
CA GLN A 279 -25.51 -0.19 2.02
C GLN A 279 -24.45 0.65 1.29
N LEU A 280 -23.54 -0.02 0.61
CA LEU A 280 -22.51 0.61 -0.18
C LEU A 280 -22.83 0.42 -1.66
N ASP A 281 -23.35 1.48 -2.30
CA ASP A 281 -23.59 1.50 -3.74
C ASP A 281 -22.41 2.13 -4.48
N PRO A 282 -21.59 1.37 -5.24
CA PRO A 282 -20.47 1.91 -5.98
C PRO A 282 -20.81 2.97 -7.02
N GLN A 283 -22.05 3.03 -7.51
CA GLN A 283 -22.51 4.06 -8.45
C GLN A 283 -22.41 5.45 -7.83
N LEU A 284 -22.50 5.55 -6.50
CA LEU A 284 -22.38 6.82 -5.78
C LEU A 284 -21.01 7.51 -6.00
N LEU A 285 -19.96 6.74 -6.30
CA LEU A 285 -18.66 7.32 -6.66
C LEU A 285 -18.77 8.24 -7.90
N ALA A 286 -19.42 7.75 -8.95
CA ALA A 286 -19.65 8.53 -10.17
C ALA A 286 -20.58 9.71 -9.91
N GLN A 287 -21.65 9.50 -9.16
CA GLN A 287 -22.64 10.55 -8.86
C GLN A 287 -22.06 11.70 -8.04
N ILE A 288 -21.22 11.40 -7.05
CA ILE A 288 -20.48 12.40 -6.25
C ILE A 288 -19.47 13.15 -7.12
N TRP A 289 -18.72 12.42 -8.00
CA TRP A 289 -17.79 13.07 -8.92
C TRP A 289 -18.52 14.07 -9.84
N GLN A 290 -19.61 13.66 -10.43
CA GLN A 290 -20.42 14.46 -11.36
C GLN A 290 -21.18 15.59 -10.66
N GLY A 291 -21.34 15.54 -9.33
CA GLY A 291 -22.11 16.49 -8.55
C GLY A 291 -23.63 16.32 -8.71
N SER A 292 -24.11 15.16 -9.16
CA SER A 292 -25.54 14.81 -9.20
C SER A 292 -26.05 14.34 -7.85
N GLN A 293 -25.17 13.93 -6.96
CA GLN A 293 -25.40 13.65 -5.54
C GLN A 293 -24.35 14.39 -4.69
N THR A 294 -24.72 14.68 -3.45
CA THR A 294 -23.82 15.28 -2.43
C THR A 294 -23.82 14.43 -1.18
N ASP A 295 -22.65 14.32 -0.54
CA ASP A 295 -22.47 13.65 0.73
C ASP A 295 -21.29 14.33 1.45
N ASP A 296 -21.59 14.98 2.58
CA ASP A 296 -20.61 15.80 3.29
C ASP A 296 -19.41 14.97 3.78
N PHE A 297 -19.64 13.73 4.24
CA PHE A 297 -18.57 12.84 4.65
C PHE A 297 -17.69 12.44 3.46
N ALA A 298 -18.31 12.10 2.33
CA ALA A 298 -17.59 11.74 1.11
C ALA A 298 -16.72 12.90 0.61
N GLU A 299 -17.31 14.08 0.44
CA GLU A 299 -16.60 15.27 -0.04
C GLU A 299 -15.45 15.66 0.90
N ALA A 300 -15.69 15.67 2.21
CA ALA A 300 -14.65 15.97 3.20
C ALA A 300 -13.54 14.90 3.22
N SER A 301 -13.88 13.60 3.03
CA SER A 301 -12.89 12.52 2.90
C SER A 301 -12.02 12.70 1.66
N ILE A 302 -12.66 13.04 0.51
CA ILE A 302 -11.97 13.26 -0.77
C ILE A 302 -11.01 14.44 -0.66
N ILE A 303 -11.54 15.59 -0.25
CA ILE A 303 -10.77 16.84 -0.15
C ILE A 303 -9.66 16.69 0.91
N GLY A 304 -10.00 16.14 2.09
CA GLY A 304 -9.04 15.95 3.17
C GLY A 304 -7.90 14.98 2.84
N THR A 305 -8.17 13.93 2.06
CA THR A 305 -7.14 12.99 1.60
C THR A 305 -6.28 13.61 0.51
N ALA A 306 -6.89 14.33 -0.45
CA ALA A 306 -6.17 15.08 -1.49
C ALA A 306 -5.28 16.16 -0.87
N ALA A 307 -5.73 16.84 0.19
CA ALA A 307 -4.95 17.86 0.91
C ALA A 307 -3.65 17.27 1.50
N ILE A 308 -3.72 16.08 2.13
CA ILE A 308 -2.52 15.40 2.65
C ILE A 308 -1.55 15.10 1.49
N ALA A 309 -2.05 14.60 0.36
CA ALA A 309 -1.24 14.31 -0.80
C ALA A 309 -0.62 15.57 -1.43
N LEU A 310 -1.37 16.68 -1.52
CA LEU A 310 -0.87 17.97 -2.03
C LEU A 310 0.24 18.54 -1.15
N LYS A 311 0.09 18.43 0.19
CA LYS A 311 1.15 18.85 1.11
C LYS A 311 2.39 17.98 0.95
N LEU A 312 2.23 16.66 0.86
CA LEU A 312 3.34 15.73 0.59
C LEU A 312 4.09 16.11 -0.70
N LEU A 313 3.36 16.44 -1.77
CA LEU A 313 3.91 16.85 -3.07
C LEU A 313 4.56 18.24 -3.07
N GLY A 314 4.58 18.95 -1.93
CA GLY A 314 5.11 20.30 -1.82
C GLY A 314 4.31 21.36 -2.60
N LYS A 315 3.02 21.08 -2.88
CA LYS A 315 2.10 22.03 -3.53
C LYS A 315 1.49 23.03 -2.55
N ALA A 316 1.65 22.81 -1.25
CA ALA A 316 1.23 23.69 -0.17
C ALA A 316 2.21 23.56 1.00
N GLU A 317 2.48 24.66 1.67
CA GLU A 317 3.42 24.75 2.80
C GLU A 317 2.75 24.39 4.14
N SER A 318 1.44 24.66 4.28
CA SER A 318 0.68 24.35 5.50
C SER A 318 -0.52 23.45 5.23
N GLN A 319 -1.09 22.89 6.31
CA GLN A 319 -2.31 22.09 6.25
C GLN A 319 -3.50 22.89 5.74
N GLU A 320 -3.61 24.16 6.16
CA GLU A 320 -4.67 25.07 5.75
C GLU A 320 -4.58 25.38 4.26
N GLN A 321 -3.39 25.69 3.76
CA GLN A 321 -3.17 25.91 2.33
C GLN A 321 -3.47 24.67 1.52
N ALA A 322 -3.05 23.48 1.99
CA ALA A 322 -3.33 22.20 1.33
C ALA A 322 -4.84 21.92 1.30
N GLN A 323 -5.55 22.16 2.39
CA GLN A 323 -7.01 22.00 2.47
C GLN A 323 -7.73 22.97 1.53
N GLN A 324 -7.30 24.23 1.48
CA GLN A 324 -7.85 25.22 0.57
C GLN A 324 -7.61 24.81 -0.90
N LEU A 325 -6.38 24.45 -1.26
CA LEU A 325 -6.03 24.02 -2.61
C LEU A 325 -6.82 22.78 -3.05
N ALA A 326 -6.95 21.79 -2.17
CA ALA A 326 -7.77 20.60 -2.45
C ALA A 326 -9.26 20.95 -2.65
N THR A 327 -9.77 21.94 -1.91
CA THR A 327 -11.13 22.44 -2.07
C THR A 327 -11.32 23.16 -3.42
N GLU A 328 -10.36 23.98 -3.81
CA GLU A 328 -10.35 24.66 -5.13
C GLU A 328 -10.30 23.62 -6.27
N TYR A 329 -9.47 22.58 -6.13
CA TYR A 329 -9.42 21.45 -7.09
C TYR A 329 -10.77 20.74 -7.17
N TRP A 330 -11.40 20.46 -6.04
CA TRP A 330 -12.72 19.80 -6.02
C TRP A 330 -13.80 20.65 -6.70
N GLN A 331 -13.81 21.95 -6.47
CA GLN A 331 -14.77 22.88 -7.08
C GLN A 331 -14.58 23.03 -8.59
N SER A 332 -13.33 23.04 -9.06
CA SER A 332 -12.96 23.23 -10.47
C SER A 332 -12.82 21.93 -11.27
N ARG A 333 -13.03 20.76 -10.63
CA ARG A 333 -12.86 19.46 -11.31
C ARG A 333 -13.71 19.33 -12.57
N ASN A 334 -13.23 18.62 -13.54
CA ASN A 334 -14.01 18.27 -14.74
C ASN A 334 -15.01 17.16 -14.39
N LYS A 335 -16.25 17.57 -14.11
CA LYS A 335 -17.36 16.67 -13.73
C LYS A 335 -17.73 15.66 -14.79
N LEU A 336 -17.33 15.88 -16.05
CA LEU A 336 -17.61 14.98 -17.17
C LEU A 336 -16.48 13.99 -17.47
N LYS A 337 -15.31 14.12 -16.80
CA LYS A 337 -14.13 13.30 -17.10
C LYS A 337 -14.29 11.85 -16.68
N PHE A 338 -14.96 11.60 -15.55
CA PHE A 338 -15.13 10.27 -14.99
C PHE A 338 -16.62 9.98 -14.72
N GLY A 339 -16.98 8.67 -14.69
CA GLY A 339 -18.34 8.22 -14.39
C GLY A 339 -19.27 8.18 -15.60
N GLN A 340 -18.76 8.35 -16.81
CA GLN A 340 -19.57 8.07 -18.01
C GLN A 340 -19.54 6.56 -18.26
N GLN A 341 -20.73 5.96 -18.29
CA GLN A 341 -20.88 4.57 -18.74
C GLN A 341 -20.74 4.57 -20.28
N HIS A 342 -19.75 3.84 -20.77
CA HIS A 342 -19.59 3.52 -22.19
C HIS A 342 -20.28 2.22 -22.54
#